data_9ac35e3dd1fff39794b46be18546323e
#
_entry.id   9ac35e3dd1fff39794b46be18546323e
#
_cell.length_a   1.000
_cell.length_b   1.000
_cell.length_c   1.000
_cell.angle_alpha   90.00
_cell.angle_beta   90.00
_cell.angle_gamma   90.00
#
_symmetry.space_group_name_H-M   'P 1'
#
loop_
_entity.id
_entity.type
_entity.pdbx_description
1 polymer ?
#
loop_
_entity_poly.entity_id
_entity_poly.type
_entity_poly.pdbx_seq_one_letter_code
_entity_poly.pdbx_strand_id
1 'polypeptide(L)'
;MKNFINIADIDKKDLRKIINNAKSQKKKRYNLRKSDVDPDISLAGRTLIMIFEKPSTRTRISFELAMKQLGGQLLVLDPKESHYGSGNENTHDTAKILSQYGDIVMMRTHEHEHFLEFSKHLDIPIINGLTNLSHPCQIMSDIMTFEELRGPITNKKIVWLGDGNNVAYSLIEASVQFNFHLAIGCPKKFQPNKKIIEWAKRKKAKILFTKDPLKAVNLADCVMTDKWISIGDKANKKEKKKLLRSYQVNKKIMKLAKADAIFMHCLPASRGEEVTNEVMDGKQSVVWLEALNRIHIQKSIIEWCLNN
;
A
#
# COMPACT_ATOMS: atom_id res chain seq x y z
N MET A 1 16.76 -13.89 6.55
CA MET A 1 15.53 -13.83 5.73
C MET A 1 14.86 -12.49 5.93
N LYS A 2 14.50 -11.79 4.85
CA LYS A 2 13.91 -10.44 4.91
C LYS A 2 12.44 -10.48 4.53
N ASN A 3 11.55 -10.29 5.50
CA ASN A 3 10.11 -10.23 5.27
C ASN A 3 9.66 -8.77 5.08
N PHE A 4 8.72 -8.53 4.15
CA PHE A 4 8.11 -7.22 3.95
C PHE A 4 6.71 -7.19 4.54
N ILE A 5 6.60 -7.00 5.86
CA ILE A 5 5.35 -7.10 6.63
C ILE A 5 4.72 -5.73 6.86
N ASN A 6 5.43 -4.82 7.55
CA ASN A 6 4.99 -3.45 7.79
C ASN A 6 6.15 -2.49 7.51
N ILE A 7 5.85 -1.24 7.20
CA ILE A 7 6.86 -0.20 6.97
C ILE A 7 7.67 0.09 8.24
N ALA A 8 7.01 0.01 9.40
CA ALA A 8 7.65 0.25 10.70
C ALA A 8 8.77 -0.74 11.05
N ASP A 9 8.70 -1.96 10.49
CA ASP A 9 9.62 -3.06 10.82
C ASP A 9 10.92 -3.02 9.99
N ILE A 10 11.00 -2.14 8.99
CA ILE A 10 12.10 -2.08 8.04
C ILE A 10 12.97 -0.84 8.32
N ASP A 11 14.28 -1.02 8.23
CA ASP A 11 15.23 0.09 8.40
C ASP A 11 15.00 1.19 7.35
N LYS A 12 15.11 2.45 7.77
CA LYS A 12 14.91 3.63 6.90
C LYS A 12 15.80 3.62 5.67
N LYS A 13 17.04 3.13 5.81
CA LYS A 13 18.00 3.04 4.70
C LYS A 13 17.53 2.01 3.68
N ASP A 14 16.98 0.89 4.13
CA ASP A 14 16.48 -0.15 3.24
C ASP A 14 15.19 0.28 2.53
N LEU A 15 14.25 0.94 3.25
CA LEU A 15 13.08 1.55 2.60
C LEU A 15 13.50 2.56 1.52
N ARG A 16 14.53 3.36 1.79
CA ARG A 16 15.07 4.32 0.81
C ARG A 16 15.72 3.62 -0.38
N LYS A 17 16.48 2.54 -0.15
CA LYS A 17 17.05 1.71 -1.22
C LYS A 17 15.96 1.13 -2.12
N ILE A 18 14.88 0.60 -1.53
CA ILE A 18 13.73 0.07 -2.29
C ILE A 18 13.16 1.13 -3.22
N ILE A 19 12.90 2.36 -2.74
CA ILE A 19 12.36 3.45 -3.58
C ILE A 19 13.33 3.84 -4.68
N ASN A 20 14.61 4.00 -4.36
CA ASN A 20 15.63 4.43 -5.33
C ASN A 20 15.83 3.36 -6.42
N ASN A 21 15.85 2.08 -6.05
CA ASN A 21 15.94 0.97 -6.99
C ASN A 21 14.70 0.93 -7.91
N ALA A 22 13.49 1.07 -7.36
CA ALA A 22 12.26 1.12 -8.14
C ALA A 22 12.26 2.27 -9.18
N LYS A 23 12.71 3.48 -8.77
CA LYS A 23 12.88 4.62 -9.70
C LYS A 23 13.89 4.32 -10.80
N SER A 24 15.02 3.70 -10.45
CA SER A 24 16.06 3.31 -11.42
C SER A 24 15.53 2.29 -12.43
N GLN A 25 14.87 1.23 -11.96
CA GLN A 25 14.25 0.21 -12.80
C GLN A 25 13.19 0.82 -13.74
N LYS A 26 12.34 1.70 -13.22
CA LYS A 26 11.34 2.41 -14.04
C LYS A 26 12.00 3.22 -15.16
N LYS A 27 13.09 3.93 -14.86
CA LYS A 27 13.83 4.72 -15.85
C LYS A 27 14.44 3.84 -16.94
N LYS A 28 15.00 2.67 -16.60
CA LYS A 28 15.55 1.70 -17.58
C LYS A 28 14.49 1.18 -18.57
N ARG A 29 13.19 1.28 -18.22
CA ARG A 29 12.07 0.81 -19.05
C ARG A 29 11.52 1.84 -20.03
N TYR A 30 12.13 3.01 -20.18
CA TYR A 30 11.58 4.11 -20.98
C TYR A 30 11.17 3.69 -22.41
N ASN A 31 11.98 2.82 -23.07
CA ASN A 31 11.74 2.34 -24.43
C ASN A 31 11.16 0.91 -24.48
N LEU A 32 10.80 0.31 -23.36
CA LEU A 32 10.28 -1.05 -23.31
C LEU A 32 8.75 -1.07 -23.32
N ARG A 33 8.19 -2.11 -23.92
CA ARG A 33 6.74 -2.38 -23.83
C ARG A 33 6.39 -2.83 -22.41
N LYS A 34 5.11 -2.76 -22.04
CA LYS A 34 4.63 -3.11 -20.69
C LYS A 34 4.98 -4.54 -20.27
N SER A 35 4.98 -5.47 -21.22
CA SER A 35 5.25 -6.90 -20.99
C SER A 35 6.68 -7.34 -21.31
N ASP A 36 7.53 -6.45 -21.84
CA ASP A 36 8.93 -6.80 -22.13
C ASP A 36 9.65 -7.13 -20.81
N VAL A 37 10.58 -8.05 -20.89
CA VAL A 37 11.48 -8.40 -19.79
C VAL A 37 12.51 -7.29 -19.64
N ASP A 38 12.91 -7.00 -18.41
CA ASP A 38 13.97 -6.02 -18.15
C ASP A 38 15.33 -6.51 -18.66
N PRO A 39 16.24 -5.61 -19.01
CA PRO A 39 17.61 -6.01 -19.40
C PRO A 39 18.29 -6.84 -18.30
N ASP A 40 18.04 -6.50 -17.05
CA ASP A 40 18.51 -7.24 -15.89
C ASP A 40 17.42 -8.24 -15.45
N ILE A 41 17.49 -9.48 -15.89
CA ILE A 41 16.58 -10.57 -15.49
C ILE A 41 16.93 -11.09 -14.09
N SER A 42 16.90 -10.21 -13.11
CA SER A 42 17.42 -10.45 -11.75
C SER A 42 16.73 -11.58 -10.99
N LEU A 43 15.55 -12.01 -11.45
CA LEU A 43 14.77 -13.10 -10.84
C LEU A 43 14.63 -14.31 -11.76
N ALA A 44 15.52 -14.48 -12.75
CA ALA A 44 15.53 -15.68 -13.58
C ALA A 44 15.65 -16.94 -12.71
N GLY A 45 14.76 -17.92 -12.93
CA GLY A 45 14.69 -19.15 -12.15
C GLY A 45 14.07 -19.02 -10.75
N ARG A 46 13.58 -17.82 -10.35
CA ARG A 46 12.88 -17.61 -9.08
C ARG A 46 11.38 -17.69 -9.25
N THR A 47 10.71 -18.25 -8.24
CA THR A 47 9.25 -18.43 -8.21
C THR A 47 8.62 -17.66 -7.07
N LEU A 48 7.69 -16.76 -7.40
CA LEU A 48 6.78 -16.12 -6.43
C LEU A 48 5.49 -16.93 -6.33
N ILE A 49 5.11 -17.31 -5.11
CA ILE A 49 3.78 -17.88 -4.84
C ILE A 49 2.88 -16.77 -4.29
N MET A 50 1.73 -16.55 -4.93
CA MET A 50 0.73 -15.57 -4.47
C MET A 50 -0.49 -16.28 -3.87
N ILE A 51 -0.86 -15.90 -2.65
CA ILE A 51 -2.06 -16.37 -1.95
C ILE A 51 -3.06 -15.22 -1.84
N PHE A 52 -4.28 -15.41 -2.37
CA PHE A 52 -5.35 -14.43 -2.31
C PHE A 52 -6.58 -14.98 -1.59
N GLU A 53 -6.71 -14.70 -0.31
CA GLU A 53 -7.97 -14.95 0.44
C GLU A 53 -9.04 -13.88 0.12
N LYS A 54 -8.64 -12.80 -0.55
CA LYS A 54 -9.54 -11.74 -1.04
C LYS A 54 -9.23 -11.38 -2.49
N PRO A 55 -10.24 -11.22 -3.34
CA PRO A 55 -10.04 -10.79 -4.72
C PRO A 55 -9.28 -9.47 -4.82
N SER A 56 -8.36 -9.38 -5.76
CA SER A 56 -7.65 -8.14 -6.06
C SER A 56 -7.09 -8.12 -7.47
N THR A 57 -7.71 -7.34 -8.34
CA THR A 57 -7.23 -7.15 -9.71
C THR A 57 -5.87 -6.46 -9.76
N ARG A 58 -5.74 -5.31 -9.07
CA ARG A 58 -4.50 -4.50 -9.09
C ARG A 58 -3.31 -5.22 -8.49
N THR A 59 -3.47 -5.80 -7.31
CA THR A 59 -2.36 -6.52 -6.65
C THR A 59 -1.92 -7.71 -7.47
N ARG A 60 -2.87 -8.51 -8.01
CA ARG A 60 -2.56 -9.66 -8.84
C ARG A 60 -1.77 -9.25 -10.07
N ILE A 61 -2.33 -8.35 -10.90
CA ILE A 61 -1.71 -7.93 -12.15
C ILE A 61 -0.35 -7.26 -11.91
N SER A 62 -0.22 -6.41 -10.87
CA SER A 62 1.04 -5.69 -10.64
C SER A 62 2.18 -6.61 -10.18
N PHE A 63 1.92 -7.61 -9.32
CA PHE A 63 2.92 -8.61 -8.94
C PHE A 63 3.25 -9.57 -10.10
N GLU A 64 2.25 -9.98 -10.88
CA GLU A 64 2.45 -10.81 -12.06
C GLU A 64 3.36 -10.11 -13.08
N LEU A 65 3.06 -8.83 -13.40
CA LEU A 65 3.92 -8.04 -14.27
C LEU A 65 5.31 -7.79 -13.68
N ALA A 66 5.41 -7.57 -12.37
CA ALA A 66 6.68 -7.40 -11.68
C ALA A 66 7.58 -8.63 -11.87
N MET A 67 7.06 -9.82 -11.60
CA MET A 67 7.81 -11.08 -11.77
C MET A 67 8.18 -11.32 -13.22
N LYS A 68 7.20 -11.17 -14.15
CA LYS A 68 7.45 -11.34 -15.59
C LYS A 68 8.55 -10.41 -16.11
N GLN A 69 8.51 -9.13 -15.72
CA GLN A 69 9.52 -8.15 -16.12
C GLN A 69 10.91 -8.48 -15.57
N LEU A 70 11.02 -9.08 -14.40
CA LEU A 70 12.28 -9.50 -13.79
C LEU A 70 12.76 -10.91 -14.24
N GLY A 71 12.03 -11.56 -15.17
CA GLY A 71 12.37 -12.89 -15.68
C GLY A 71 12.00 -14.05 -14.76
N GLY A 72 11.24 -13.79 -13.69
CA GLY A 72 10.80 -14.80 -12.73
C GLY A 72 9.50 -15.50 -13.12
N GLN A 73 9.15 -16.52 -12.36
CA GLN A 73 7.93 -17.31 -12.50
C GLN A 73 6.92 -16.98 -11.42
N LEU A 74 5.65 -17.26 -11.68
CA LEU A 74 4.56 -16.97 -10.78
C LEU A 74 3.63 -18.18 -10.64
N LEU A 75 3.26 -18.51 -9.40
CA LEU A 75 2.20 -19.44 -9.07
C LEU A 75 1.13 -18.70 -8.26
N VAL A 76 -0.13 -18.92 -8.59
CA VAL A 76 -1.27 -18.34 -7.85
C VAL A 76 -2.01 -19.48 -7.16
N LEU A 77 -2.05 -19.44 -5.85
CA LEU A 77 -2.83 -20.36 -5.04
C LEU A 77 -4.17 -19.69 -4.70
N ASP A 78 -5.27 -20.25 -5.20
CA ASP A 78 -6.61 -19.89 -4.73
C ASP A 78 -6.96 -20.75 -3.52
N PRO A 79 -7.17 -20.17 -2.33
CA PRO A 79 -7.53 -20.93 -1.14
C PRO A 79 -8.81 -21.76 -1.32
N LYS A 80 -9.73 -21.34 -2.19
CA LYS A 80 -10.97 -22.08 -2.47
C LYS A 80 -10.74 -23.39 -3.25
N GLU A 81 -9.64 -23.45 -3.99
CA GLU A 81 -9.26 -24.59 -4.81
C GLU A 81 -8.11 -25.39 -4.18
N SER A 82 -7.79 -25.10 -2.91
CA SER A 82 -6.68 -25.74 -2.19
C SER A 82 -7.13 -26.38 -0.87
N HIS A 83 -6.38 -27.34 -0.38
CA HIS A 83 -6.61 -27.96 0.94
C HIS A 83 -6.48 -26.95 2.08
N TYR A 84 -5.63 -25.95 1.95
CA TYR A 84 -5.48 -24.83 2.88
C TYR A 84 -6.79 -24.05 3.08
N GLY A 85 -7.45 -23.68 2.00
CA GLY A 85 -8.70 -22.89 2.08
C GLY A 85 -9.93 -23.72 2.48
N SER A 86 -9.90 -25.02 2.25
CA SER A 86 -10.96 -25.97 2.68
C SER A 86 -10.85 -26.38 4.15
N GLY A 87 -9.75 -26.01 4.83
CA GLY A 87 -9.49 -26.42 6.22
C GLY A 87 -9.00 -27.86 6.38
N ASN A 88 -8.70 -28.55 5.27
CA ASN A 88 -8.17 -29.90 5.29
C ASN A 88 -6.66 -29.94 5.56
N GLU A 89 -5.97 -28.82 5.42
CA GLU A 89 -4.55 -28.66 5.72
C GLU A 89 -4.35 -27.47 6.66
N ASN A 90 -3.54 -27.65 7.69
CA ASN A 90 -3.26 -26.57 8.65
C ASN A 90 -2.25 -25.56 8.08
N THR A 91 -2.20 -24.38 8.70
CA THR A 91 -1.33 -23.26 8.30
C THR A 91 0.15 -23.64 8.29
N HIS A 92 0.61 -24.43 9.27
CA HIS A 92 1.99 -24.88 9.38
C HIS A 92 2.41 -25.75 8.18
N ASP A 93 1.62 -26.79 7.89
CA ASP A 93 1.96 -27.75 6.83
C ASP A 93 1.92 -27.08 5.45
N THR A 94 0.90 -26.24 5.19
CA THR A 94 0.84 -25.45 3.97
C THR A 94 2.08 -24.54 3.83
N ALA A 95 2.48 -23.83 4.88
CA ALA A 95 3.65 -22.95 4.83
C ALA A 95 4.95 -23.73 4.54
N LYS A 96 5.10 -24.92 5.15
CA LYS A 96 6.26 -25.80 4.89
C LYS A 96 6.31 -26.33 3.47
N ILE A 97 5.17 -26.75 2.92
CA ILE A 97 5.08 -27.22 1.52
C ILE A 97 5.41 -26.06 0.55
N LEU A 98 4.85 -24.86 0.76
CA LEU A 98 5.13 -23.74 -0.12
C LEU A 98 6.60 -23.31 -0.07
N SER A 99 7.26 -23.50 1.09
CA SER A 99 8.70 -23.25 1.24
C SER A 99 9.58 -24.21 0.43
N GLN A 100 9.06 -25.39 0.01
CA GLN A 100 9.77 -26.31 -0.88
C GLN A 100 9.58 -25.99 -2.37
N TYR A 101 8.52 -25.26 -2.73
CA TYR A 101 8.13 -25.05 -4.12
C TYR A 101 8.40 -23.64 -4.65
N GLY A 102 8.56 -22.67 -3.77
CA GLY A 102 8.81 -21.27 -4.16
C GLY A 102 10.00 -20.65 -3.45
N ASP A 103 10.39 -19.50 -3.94
CA ASP A 103 11.48 -18.70 -3.36
C ASP A 103 10.96 -17.57 -2.48
N ILE A 104 9.72 -17.16 -2.67
CA ILE A 104 9.07 -16.07 -1.94
C ILE A 104 7.55 -16.22 -2.00
N VAL A 105 6.87 -15.81 -0.94
CA VAL A 105 5.40 -15.77 -0.86
C VAL A 105 4.91 -14.33 -0.83
N MET A 106 3.83 -14.02 -1.54
CA MET A 106 3.01 -12.84 -1.32
C MET A 106 1.63 -13.29 -0.85
N MET A 107 1.20 -12.80 0.31
CA MET A 107 -0.12 -13.14 0.84
C MET A 107 -0.99 -11.90 1.02
N ARG A 108 -2.24 -12.00 0.56
CA ARG A 108 -3.29 -11.00 0.77
C ARG A 108 -4.45 -11.65 1.50
N THR A 109 -4.60 -11.31 2.77
CA THR A 109 -5.61 -11.89 3.67
C THR A 109 -6.46 -10.81 4.34
N HIS A 110 -7.47 -11.22 5.12
CA HIS A 110 -8.21 -10.29 5.96
C HIS A 110 -7.48 -10.08 7.28
N GLU A 111 -7.26 -11.14 8.03
CA GLU A 111 -6.77 -11.06 9.41
C GLU A 111 -5.24 -10.92 9.43
N HIS A 112 -4.75 -9.84 10.06
CA HIS A 112 -3.31 -9.59 10.17
C HIS A 112 -2.61 -10.64 11.05
N GLU A 113 -3.26 -11.06 12.11
CA GLU A 113 -2.78 -12.11 13.01
C GLU A 113 -2.59 -13.45 12.28
N HIS A 114 -3.53 -13.79 11.37
CA HIS A 114 -3.40 -14.96 10.52
C HIS A 114 -2.20 -14.85 9.58
N PHE A 115 -2.00 -13.68 8.98
CA PHE A 115 -0.80 -13.41 8.17
C PHE A 115 0.49 -13.60 8.98
N LEU A 116 0.55 -13.07 10.21
CA LEU A 116 1.71 -13.21 11.09
C LEU A 116 1.96 -14.68 11.48
N GLU A 117 0.89 -15.42 11.79
CA GLU A 117 1.01 -16.86 12.10
C GLU A 117 1.56 -17.64 10.92
N PHE A 118 1.01 -17.41 9.72
CA PHE A 118 1.50 -18.03 8.49
C PHE A 118 2.99 -17.72 8.25
N SER A 119 3.40 -16.48 8.47
CA SER A 119 4.78 -16.00 8.26
C SER A 119 5.80 -16.68 9.16
N LYS A 120 5.41 -17.14 10.35
CA LYS A 120 6.31 -17.84 11.30
C LYS A 120 6.73 -19.22 10.81
N HIS A 121 5.91 -19.87 9.99
CA HIS A 121 6.12 -21.23 9.54
C HIS A 121 6.83 -21.34 8.19
N LEU A 122 7.01 -20.19 7.49
CA LEU A 122 7.74 -20.13 6.24
C LEU A 122 9.25 -20.16 6.44
N ASP A 123 9.95 -20.93 5.60
CA ASP A 123 11.41 -20.93 5.49
C ASP A 123 11.91 -20.00 4.36
N ILE A 124 11.00 -19.33 3.66
CA ILE A 124 11.23 -18.37 2.58
C ILE A 124 10.59 -17.02 2.92
N PRO A 125 11.06 -15.91 2.31
CA PRO A 125 10.51 -14.58 2.56
C PRO A 125 9.02 -14.45 2.26
N ILE A 126 8.33 -13.55 3.00
CA ILE A 126 6.92 -13.23 2.74
C ILE A 126 6.71 -11.72 2.58
N ILE A 127 5.82 -11.36 1.65
CA ILE A 127 5.37 -9.99 1.39
C ILE A 127 3.90 -9.84 1.79
N ASN A 128 3.62 -8.82 2.59
CA ASN A 128 2.24 -8.41 2.90
C ASN A 128 1.61 -7.69 1.70
N GLY A 129 0.78 -8.38 0.96
CA GLY A 129 0.01 -7.84 -0.17
C GLY A 129 -1.14 -6.93 0.25
N LEU A 130 -1.67 -7.12 1.45
CA LEU A 130 -2.65 -6.34 2.22
C LEU A 130 -3.25 -7.20 3.33
N THR A 131 -3.47 -6.61 4.49
CA THR A 131 -4.33 -7.14 5.56
C THR A 131 -5.37 -6.11 6.00
N ASN A 132 -6.22 -6.45 6.97
CA ASN A 132 -7.14 -5.48 7.59
C ASN A 132 -6.40 -4.38 8.37
N LEU A 133 -5.15 -4.60 8.76
CA LEU A 133 -4.35 -3.67 9.55
C LEU A 133 -3.46 -2.77 8.69
N SER A 134 -2.81 -3.30 7.64
CA SER A 134 -1.78 -2.58 6.89
C SER A 134 -1.79 -2.86 5.39
N HIS A 135 -1.25 -1.91 4.61
CA HIS A 135 -1.05 -2.01 3.17
C HIS A 135 0.31 -1.40 2.75
N PRO A 136 1.43 -2.01 3.17
CA PRO A 136 2.75 -1.40 3.05
C PRO A 136 3.20 -1.19 1.59
N CYS A 137 2.92 -2.15 0.69
CA CYS A 137 3.27 -2.02 -0.73
C CYS A 137 2.60 -0.82 -1.41
N GLN A 138 1.37 -0.47 -1.01
CA GLN A 138 0.68 0.71 -1.53
C GLN A 138 1.39 1.98 -1.11
N ILE A 139 1.65 2.15 0.17
CA ILE A 139 2.28 3.37 0.69
C ILE A 139 3.68 3.58 0.13
N MET A 140 4.45 2.52 -0.09
CA MET A 140 5.74 2.64 -0.78
C MET A 140 5.57 3.16 -2.22
N SER A 141 4.50 2.74 -2.92
CA SER A 141 4.17 3.27 -4.25
C SER A 141 3.76 4.74 -4.20
N ASP A 142 3.00 5.12 -3.18
CA ASP A 142 2.53 6.49 -2.99
C ASP A 142 3.71 7.44 -2.74
N ILE A 143 4.67 7.02 -1.90
CA ILE A 143 5.90 7.78 -1.64
C ILE A 143 6.73 7.93 -2.93
N MET A 144 6.92 6.83 -3.68
CA MET A 144 7.62 6.89 -4.96
C MET A 144 6.95 7.88 -5.91
N THR A 145 5.62 7.82 -6.04
CA THR A 145 4.82 8.67 -6.92
C THR A 145 4.92 10.14 -6.51
N PHE A 146 4.78 10.41 -5.20
CA PHE A 146 4.95 11.75 -4.68
C PHE A 146 6.34 12.31 -5.03
N GLU A 147 7.38 11.53 -4.76
CA GLU A 147 8.77 11.99 -4.97
C GLU A 147 9.16 12.15 -6.45
N GLU A 148 8.54 11.43 -7.36
CA GLU A 148 8.74 11.63 -8.80
C GLU A 148 8.22 13.00 -9.28
N LEU A 149 7.14 13.48 -8.68
CA LEU A 149 6.44 14.70 -9.11
C LEU A 149 6.80 15.93 -8.28
N ARG A 150 7.14 15.74 -7.00
CA ARG A 150 7.26 16.80 -6.01
C ARG A 150 8.61 16.86 -5.30
N GLY A 151 9.55 15.99 -5.70
CA GLY A 151 10.83 15.85 -5.00
C GLY A 151 10.71 15.18 -3.63
N PRO A 152 11.77 15.20 -2.81
CA PRO A 152 11.81 14.46 -1.55
C PRO A 152 10.61 14.72 -0.65
N ILE A 153 10.01 13.64 -0.12
CA ILE A 153 8.82 13.71 0.75
C ILE A 153 9.14 14.26 2.15
N THR A 154 10.40 14.23 2.57
CA THR A 154 10.85 14.72 3.88
C THR A 154 10.37 16.16 4.12
N ASN A 155 9.77 16.41 5.30
CA ASN A 155 9.17 17.68 5.72
C ASN A 155 8.00 18.20 4.86
N LYS A 156 7.51 17.43 3.89
CA LYS A 156 6.29 17.76 3.15
C LYS A 156 5.06 17.48 3.99
N LYS A 157 3.95 18.15 3.70
CA LYS A 157 2.67 17.93 4.38
C LYS A 157 1.77 17.03 3.54
N ILE A 158 1.58 15.81 4.01
CA ILE A 158 0.68 14.81 3.43
C ILE A 158 -0.60 14.78 4.26
N VAL A 159 -1.74 14.72 3.61
CA VAL A 159 -3.04 14.72 4.27
C VAL A 159 -3.82 13.46 3.89
N TRP A 160 -4.36 12.81 4.90
CA TRP A 160 -5.35 11.76 4.76
C TRP A 160 -6.73 12.28 5.16
N LEU A 161 -7.75 12.06 4.32
CA LEU A 161 -9.14 12.38 4.63
C LEU A 161 -10.02 11.13 4.57
N GLY A 162 -10.79 10.87 5.61
CA GLY A 162 -11.77 9.79 5.61
C GLY A 162 -11.62 8.81 6.76
N ASP A 163 -11.78 7.52 6.46
CA ASP A 163 -11.67 6.42 7.42
C ASP A 163 -10.21 6.14 7.82
N GLY A 164 -9.95 5.96 9.11
CA GLY A 164 -8.64 5.58 9.62
C GLY A 164 -8.32 4.09 9.42
N ASN A 165 -8.44 3.63 8.17
CA ASN A 165 -8.31 2.24 7.76
C ASN A 165 -6.83 1.75 7.70
N ASN A 166 -6.61 0.58 7.11
CA ASN A 166 -5.31 -0.05 6.96
C ASN A 166 -4.32 0.76 6.09
N VAL A 167 -4.80 1.54 5.12
CA VAL A 167 -3.95 2.43 4.32
C VAL A 167 -3.46 3.60 5.17
N ALA A 168 -4.38 4.23 5.95
CA ALA A 168 -4.02 5.27 6.92
C ALA A 168 -3.04 4.77 7.98
N TYR A 169 -3.18 3.51 8.42
CA TYR A 169 -2.25 2.87 9.36
C TYR A 169 -0.82 2.85 8.77
N SER A 170 -0.66 2.30 7.57
CA SER A 170 0.67 2.25 6.92
C SER A 170 1.22 3.65 6.57
N LEU A 171 0.34 4.62 6.31
CA LEU A 171 0.76 6.02 6.09
C LEU A 171 1.31 6.66 7.37
N ILE A 172 0.76 6.31 8.55
CA ILE A 172 1.30 6.72 9.85
C ILE A 172 2.71 6.15 10.04
N GLU A 173 2.92 4.87 9.77
CA GLU A 173 4.24 4.25 9.83
C GLU A 173 5.25 4.96 8.91
N ALA A 174 4.83 5.22 7.68
CA ALA A 174 5.64 5.90 6.69
C ALA A 174 6.01 7.33 7.12
N SER A 175 5.12 8.06 7.80
CA SER A 175 5.40 9.41 8.28
C SER A 175 6.58 9.46 9.25
N VAL A 176 6.73 8.41 10.07
CA VAL A 176 7.89 8.23 10.97
C VAL A 176 9.16 7.88 10.19
N GLN A 177 9.04 6.92 9.27
CA GLN A 177 10.20 6.37 8.54
C GLN A 177 10.79 7.37 7.56
N PHE A 178 9.95 8.17 6.89
CA PHE A 178 10.35 9.15 5.86
C PHE A 178 10.35 10.59 6.36
N ASN A 179 10.02 10.83 7.65
CA ASN A 179 10.04 12.13 8.31
C ASN A 179 9.26 13.22 7.57
N PHE A 180 7.99 12.95 7.25
CA PHE A 180 7.07 13.95 6.70
C PHE A 180 5.99 14.35 7.71
N HIS A 181 5.34 15.50 7.51
CA HIS A 181 4.20 15.95 8.30
C HIS A 181 2.94 15.26 7.80
N LEU A 182 2.22 14.57 8.67
CA LEU A 182 0.97 13.91 8.35
C LEU A 182 -0.19 14.60 9.06
N ALA A 183 -1.24 14.96 8.33
CA ALA A 183 -2.50 15.38 8.93
C ALA A 183 -3.60 14.37 8.59
N ILE A 184 -4.29 13.85 9.61
CA ILE A 184 -5.39 12.90 9.46
C ILE A 184 -6.68 13.60 9.84
N GLY A 185 -7.49 13.94 8.83
CA GLY A 185 -8.86 14.40 8.97
C GLY A 185 -9.83 13.21 8.99
N CYS A 186 -10.36 12.90 10.18
CA CYS A 186 -11.15 11.70 10.39
C CYS A 186 -12.16 11.90 11.54
N PRO A 187 -13.42 11.40 11.43
CA PRO A 187 -14.36 11.39 12.56
C PRO A 187 -13.80 10.60 13.75
N LYS A 188 -14.11 11.03 14.96
CA LYS A 188 -13.62 10.36 16.19
C LYS A 188 -13.89 8.84 16.19
N LYS A 189 -15.06 8.43 15.67
CA LYS A 189 -15.49 7.03 15.61
C LYS A 189 -14.63 6.15 14.70
N PHE A 190 -14.00 6.74 13.68
CA PHE A 190 -13.23 6.04 12.65
C PHE A 190 -11.76 6.43 12.65
N GLN A 191 -11.24 6.92 13.77
CA GLN A 191 -9.80 7.18 13.91
C GLN A 191 -8.99 5.89 13.81
N PRO A 192 -7.74 5.97 13.34
CA PRO A 192 -6.84 4.82 13.36
C PRO A 192 -6.72 4.19 14.75
N ASN A 193 -6.33 2.92 14.80
CA ASN A 193 -6.17 2.17 16.02
C ASN A 193 -5.30 2.94 17.05
N LYS A 194 -5.71 2.94 18.32
CA LYS A 194 -4.96 3.60 19.41
C LYS A 194 -3.49 3.17 19.49
N LYS A 195 -3.22 1.88 19.26
CA LYS A 195 -1.84 1.33 19.31
C LYS A 195 -0.90 2.04 18.34
N ILE A 196 -1.34 2.29 17.07
CA ILE A 196 -0.50 2.99 16.09
C ILE A 196 -0.35 4.47 16.42
N ILE A 197 -1.39 5.11 16.96
CA ILE A 197 -1.31 6.51 17.40
C ILE A 197 -0.30 6.67 18.54
N GLU A 198 -0.32 5.78 19.52
CA GLU A 198 0.61 5.78 20.64
C GLU A 198 2.04 5.45 20.19
N TRP A 199 2.19 4.49 19.28
CA TRP A 199 3.48 4.17 18.67
C TRP A 199 4.07 5.39 17.95
N ALA A 200 3.28 6.08 17.14
CA ALA A 200 3.71 7.28 16.42
C ALA A 200 4.11 8.42 17.39
N LYS A 201 3.37 8.60 18.48
CA LYS A 201 3.72 9.57 19.54
C LYS A 201 5.08 9.23 20.19
N ARG A 202 5.30 7.94 20.55
CA ARG A 202 6.60 7.51 21.12
C ARG A 202 7.76 7.74 20.13
N LYS A 203 7.49 7.62 18.83
CA LYS A 203 8.48 7.91 17.76
C LYS A 203 8.60 9.41 17.44
N LYS A 204 7.91 10.29 18.18
CA LYS A 204 7.90 11.75 17.99
C LYS A 204 7.49 12.16 16.56
N ALA A 205 6.54 11.41 15.97
CA ALA A 205 6.04 11.68 14.63
C ALA A 205 5.32 13.04 14.56
N LYS A 206 5.49 13.74 13.45
CA LYS A 206 4.84 15.03 13.18
C LYS A 206 3.43 14.81 12.63
N ILE A 207 2.49 14.37 13.49
CA ILE A 207 1.13 14.00 13.07
C ILE A 207 0.10 14.89 13.76
N LEU A 208 -0.82 15.45 12.96
CA LEU A 208 -2.02 16.14 13.40
C LEU A 208 -3.24 15.23 13.20
N PHE A 209 -3.94 14.88 14.28
CA PHE A 209 -5.26 14.26 14.22
C PHE A 209 -6.33 15.32 14.43
N THR A 210 -7.27 15.46 13.51
CA THR A 210 -8.33 16.46 13.60
C THR A 210 -9.67 15.92 13.08
N LYS A 211 -10.77 16.46 13.62
CA LYS A 211 -12.12 16.21 13.09
C LYS A 211 -12.51 17.20 11.99
N ASP A 212 -11.70 18.26 11.82
CA ASP A 212 -11.93 19.30 10.82
C ASP A 212 -11.13 19.00 9.56
N PRO A 213 -11.78 18.59 8.46
CA PRO A 213 -11.10 18.32 7.20
C PRO A 213 -10.45 19.57 6.58
N LEU A 214 -11.00 20.77 6.81
CA LEU A 214 -10.45 22.01 6.26
C LEU A 214 -9.11 22.34 6.93
N LYS A 215 -9.07 22.19 8.27
CA LYS A 215 -7.83 22.33 9.05
C LYS A 215 -6.76 21.32 8.63
N ALA A 216 -7.17 20.07 8.35
CA ALA A 216 -6.24 19.04 7.89
C ALA A 216 -5.57 19.46 6.57
N VAL A 217 -6.35 19.88 5.58
CA VAL A 217 -5.91 20.11 4.19
C VAL A 217 -5.15 21.40 3.99
N ASN A 218 -5.32 22.38 4.88
CA ASN A 218 -4.70 23.69 4.71
C ASN A 218 -3.19 23.60 4.39
N LEU A 219 -2.78 24.14 3.23
CA LEU A 219 -1.40 24.14 2.71
C LEU A 219 -0.77 22.74 2.57
N ALA A 220 -1.56 21.72 2.25
CA ALA A 220 -1.06 20.37 1.98
C ALA A 220 -0.27 20.30 0.66
N ASP A 221 0.78 19.48 0.62
CA ASP A 221 1.52 19.12 -0.61
C ASP A 221 0.85 17.95 -1.34
N CYS A 222 0.12 17.10 -0.61
CA CYS A 222 -0.64 15.97 -1.14
C CYS A 222 -1.90 15.72 -0.32
N VAL A 223 -3.01 15.39 -1.00
CA VAL A 223 -4.27 14.96 -0.38
C VAL A 223 -4.55 13.53 -0.80
N MET A 224 -4.78 12.66 0.18
CA MET A 224 -5.04 11.23 -0.02
C MET A 224 -6.36 10.84 0.61
N THR A 225 -7.05 9.88 0.01
CA THR A 225 -8.23 9.23 0.57
C THR A 225 -8.35 7.80 0.06
N ASP A 226 -9.24 7.04 0.64
CA ASP A 226 -9.63 5.70 0.20
C ASP A 226 -11.13 5.48 0.43
N LYS A 227 -11.65 4.39 -0.12
CA LYS A 227 -13.05 4.01 0.05
C LYS A 227 -13.49 4.05 1.50
N TRP A 228 -14.64 4.69 1.74
CA TRP A 228 -15.22 4.72 3.08
C TRP A 228 -15.72 3.36 3.55
N ILE A 229 -16.16 2.52 2.62
CA ILE A 229 -16.66 1.17 2.90
C ILE A 229 -15.74 0.15 2.27
N SER A 230 -14.99 -0.55 3.11
CA SER A 230 -14.12 -1.66 2.67
C SER A 230 -14.91 -2.96 2.54
N ILE A 231 -14.39 -3.91 1.74
CA ILE A 231 -14.94 -5.26 1.64
C ILE A 231 -14.80 -5.94 2.99
N GLY A 232 -15.90 -6.42 3.57
CA GLY A 232 -15.93 -7.05 4.90
C GLY A 232 -16.13 -6.06 6.07
N ASP A 233 -16.38 -4.78 5.79
CA ASP A 233 -16.72 -3.79 6.82
C ASP A 233 -18.04 -4.16 7.51
N LYS A 234 -17.99 -4.36 8.83
CA LYS A 234 -19.15 -4.72 9.68
C LYS A 234 -19.95 -3.49 10.15
N ALA A 235 -19.45 -2.27 9.90
CA ALA A 235 -20.12 -1.04 10.31
C ALA A 235 -21.42 -0.80 9.52
N ASN A 236 -22.38 -0.10 10.13
CA ASN A 236 -23.57 0.36 9.43
C ASN A 236 -23.15 1.32 8.30
N LYS A 237 -23.26 0.84 7.05
CA LYS A 237 -22.81 1.53 5.86
C LYS A 237 -23.45 2.91 5.69
N LYS A 238 -24.76 3.06 5.99
CA LYS A 238 -25.47 4.34 5.89
C LYS A 238 -24.94 5.35 6.92
N GLU A 239 -24.78 4.94 8.16
CA GLU A 239 -24.23 5.78 9.23
C GLU A 239 -22.79 6.20 8.92
N LYS A 240 -21.94 5.25 8.50
CA LYS A 240 -20.55 5.51 8.14
C LYS A 240 -20.43 6.53 7.00
N LYS A 241 -21.21 6.38 5.93
CA LYS A 241 -21.26 7.34 4.82
C LYS A 241 -21.73 8.72 5.30
N LYS A 242 -22.74 8.81 6.17
CA LYS A 242 -23.23 10.08 6.73
C LYS A 242 -22.14 10.81 7.51
N LEU A 243 -21.39 10.11 8.35
CA LEU A 243 -20.31 10.69 9.17
C LEU A 243 -19.09 11.09 8.34
N LEU A 244 -18.80 10.36 7.25
CA LEU A 244 -17.65 10.62 6.39
C LEU A 244 -17.92 11.65 5.29
N ARG A 245 -19.17 12.05 5.07
CA ARG A 245 -19.54 12.95 3.97
C ARG A 245 -18.80 14.30 3.98
N SER A 246 -18.49 14.85 5.14
CA SER A 246 -17.72 16.09 5.26
C SER A 246 -16.23 15.95 4.92
N TYR A 247 -15.74 14.71 4.78
CA TYR A 247 -14.35 14.38 4.42
C TYR A 247 -14.19 14.02 2.95
N GLN A 248 -15.24 14.18 2.13
CA GLN A 248 -15.15 13.97 0.69
C GLN A 248 -14.11 14.90 0.08
N VAL A 249 -13.19 14.35 -0.69
CA VAL A 249 -12.24 15.15 -1.45
C VAL A 249 -12.93 15.70 -2.70
N ASN A 250 -13.16 16.99 -2.70
CA ASN A 250 -13.81 17.72 -3.77
C ASN A 250 -13.00 18.99 -4.12
N LYS A 251 -13.42 19.73 -5.12
CA LYS A 251 -12.73 20.95 -5.58
C LYS A 251 -12.54 22.01 -4.48
N LYS A 252 -13.50 22.12 -3.53
CA LYS A 252 -13.37 23.07 -2.40
C LYS A 252 -12.24 22.65 -1.46
N ILE A 253 -12.15 21.36 -1.16
CA ILE A 253 -11.07 20.78 -0.36
C ILE A 253 -9.72 20.97 -1.05
N MET A 254 -9.60 20.63 -2.33
CA MET A 254 -8.35 20.75 -3.09
C MET A 254 -7.86 22.21 -3.19
N LYS A 255 -8.76 23.20 -3.23
CA LYS A 255 -8.39 24.62 -3.23
C LYS A 255 -7.70 25.11 -1.95
N LEU A 256 -7.85 24.41 -0.82
CA LEU A 256 -7.18 24.73 0.44
C LEU A 256 -5.77 24.15 0.53
N ALA A 257 -5.47 23.16 -0.27
CA ALA A 257 -4.12 22.65 -0.45
C ALA A 257 -3.27 23.64 -1.26
N LYS A 258 -1.97 23.39 -1.37
CA LYS A 258 -1.10 24.21 -2.24
C LYS A 258 -1.57 24.11 -3.69
N ALA A 259 -1.34 25.17 -4.48
CA ALA A 259 -1.76 25.21 -5.88
C ALA A 259 -1.21 24.04 -6.72
N ASP A 260 -0.01 23.57 -6.36
CA ASP A 260 0.71 22.46 -6.97
C ASP A 260 0.55 21.13 -6.21
N ALA A 261 -0.37 21.06 -5.22
CA ALA A 261 -0.67 19.83 -4.51
C ALA A 261 -1.20 18.75 -5.45
N ILE A 262 -0.83 17.50 -5.17
CA ILE A 262 -1.34 16.33 -5.90
C ILE A 262 -2.42 15.60 -5.10
N PHE A 263 -3.30 14.92 -5.83
CA PHE A 263 -4.31 14.01 -5.27
C PHE A 263 -3.95 12.56 -5.57
N MET A 264 -4.00 11.69 -4.56
CA MET A 264 -3.75 10.25 -4.66
C MET A 264 -4.89 9.43 -4.07
N HIS A 265 -5.10 8.24 -4.63
CA HIS A 265 -6.11 7.27 -4.20
C HIS A 265 -5.71 5.86 -4.65
N CYS A 266 -5.59 4.93 -3.72
CA CYS A 266 -5.12 3.56 -3.99
C CYS A 266 -6.05 2.73 -4.90
N LEU A 267 -7.24 3.23 -5.23
CA LEU A 267 -8.25 2.59 -6.05
C LEU A 267 -8.74 1.21 -5.49
N PRO A 268 -9.99 0.78 -5.79
CA PRO A 268 -11.00 1.45 -6.63
C PRO A 268 -11.66 2.61 -5.90
N ALA A 269 -12.01 3.68 -6.60
CA ALA A 269 -12.73 4.81 -6.02
C ALA A 269 -14.25 4.66 -6.16
N SER A 270 -15.00 5.08 -5.14
CA SER A 270 -16.45 5.26 -5.20
C SER A 270 -16.73 6.73 -5.53
N ARG A 271 -16.70 7.05 -6.82
CA ARG A 271 -16.91 8.40 -7.33
C ARG A 271 -18.24 8.99 -6.85
N GLY A 272 -18.20 10.22 -6.31
CA GLY A 272 -19.35 10.86 -5.66
C GLY A 272 -19.48 10.56 -4.16
N GLU A 273 -18.72 9.57 -3.64
CA GLU A 273 -18.61 9.29 -2.21
C GLU A 273 -17.35 9.95 -1.62
N GLU A 274 -16.24 9.23 -1.49
CA GLU A 274 -15.00 9.75 -0.91
C GLU A 274 -14.28 10.79 -1.78
N VAL A 275 -14.53 10.78 -3.09
CA VAL A 275 -13.93 11.70 -4.04
C VAL A 275 -14.91 12.04 -5.17
N THR A 276 -14.89 13.29 -5.65
CA THR A 276 -15.70 13.72 -6.80
C THR A 276 -15.01 13.39 -8.13
N ASN A 277 -15.79 13.28 -9.23
CA ASN A 277 -15.24 13.07 -10.57
C ASN A 277 -14.26 14.18 -10.97
N GLU A 278 -14.58 15.44 -10.65
CA GLU A 278 -13.72 16.59 -10.96
C GLU A 278 -12.32 16.48 -10.35
N VAL A 279 -12.20 15.93 -9.14
CA VAL A 279 -10.91 15.71 -8.50
C VAL A 279 -10.22 14.49 -9.09
N MET A 280 -10.96 13.41 -9.26
CA MET A 280 -10.45 12.13 -9.76
C MET A 280 -9.84 12.24 -11.15
N ASP A 281 -10.47 13.03 -12.03
CA ASP A 281 -10.05 13.25 -13.42
C ASP A 281 -9.36 14.62 -13.63
N GLY A 282 -9.15 15.36 -12.54
CA GLY A 282 -8.55 16.69 -12.56
C GLY A 282 -7.03 16.66 -12.73
N LYS A 283 -6.45 17.83 -13.08
CA LYS A 283 -5.01 17.98 -13.34
C LYS A 283 -4.10 17.65 -12.14
N GLN A 284 -4.62 17.73 -10.91
CA GLN A 284 -3.89 17.40 -9.69
C GLN A 284 -3.93 15.91 -9.36
N SER A 285 -4.80 15.14 -10.03
CA SER A 285 -4.91 13.68 -9.81
C SER A 285 -3.77 12.93 -10.46
N VAL A 286 -3.11 12.09 -9.68
CA VAL A 286 -1.99 11.25 -10.13
C VAL A 286 -2.26 9.76 -9.92
N VAL A 287 -3.52 9.40 -9.72
CA VAL A 287 -3.96 8.03 -9.36
C VAL A 287 -3.55 6.96 -10.37
N TRP A 288 -3.46 7.30 -11.65
CA TRP A 288 -3.02 6.35 -12.68
C TRP A 288 -1.51 6.12 -12.64
N LEU A 289 -0.72 7.15 -12.35
CA LEU A 289 0.72 7.03 -12.15
C LEU A 289 1.01 6.25 -10.85
N GLU A 290 0.26 6.52 -9.78
CA GLU A 290 0.31 5.79 -8.52
C GLU A 290 0.06 4.29 -8.73
N ALA A 291 -0.98 3.94 -9.50
CA ALA A 291 -1.29 2.56 -9.85
C ALA A 291 -0.18 1.89 -10.69
N LEU A 292 0.43 2.62 -11.63
CA LEU A 292 1.56 2.13 -12.44
C LEU A 292 2.80 1.88 -11.57
N ASN A 293 3.11 2.79 -10.66
CA ASN A 293 4.29 2.71 -9.79
C ASN A 293 4.26 1.50 -8.86
N ARG A 294 3.10 0.91 -8.61
CA ARG A 294 3.00 -0.36 -7.88
C ARG A 294 3.84 -1.47 -8.49
N ILE A 295 3.91 -1.55 -9.83
CA ILE A 295 4.73 -2.56 -10.51
C ILE A 295 6.19 -2.37 -10.13
N HIS A 296 6.70 -1.14 -10.23
CA HIS A 296 8.11 -0.84 -9.99
C HIS A 296 8.52 -1.01 -8.52
N ILE A 297 7.65 -0.57 -7.60
CA ILE A 297 7.87 -0.77 -6.17
C ILE A 297 7.86 -2.26 -5.79
N GLN A 298 6.92 -3.04 -6.34
CA GLN A 298 6.83 -4.46 -6.05
C GLN A 298 8.04 -5.23 -6.58
N LYS A 299 8.56 -4.87 -7.76
CA LYS A 299 9.83 -5.41 -8.27
C LYS A 299 10.94 -5.21 -7.24
N SER A 300 11.14 -3.98 -6.80
CA SER A 300 12.18 -3.64 -5.85
C SER A 300 11.98 -4.28 -4.46
N ILE A 301 10.75 -4.46 -4.01
CA ILE A 301 10.44 -5.17 -2.76
C ILE A 301 10.80 -6.65 -2.88
N ILE A 302 10.42 -7.31 -3.99
CA ILE A 302 10.74 -8.73 -4.22
C ILE A 302 12.25 -8.92 -4.22
N GLU A 303 12.99 -8.11 -4.97
CA GLU A 303 14.46 -8.17 -4.98
C GLU A 303 15.06 -7.92 -3.60
N TRP A 304 14.54 -6.94 -2.84
CA TRP A 304 15.02 -6.67 -1.48
C TRP A 304 14.80 -7.86 -0.53
N CYS A 305 13.67 -8.57 -0.68
CA CYS A 305 13.39 -9.76 0.11
C CYS A 305 14.33 -10.93 -0.23
N LEU A 306 14.65 -11.12 -1.53
CA LEU A 306 15.46 -12.23 -2.02
C LEU A 306 16.97 -11.98 -1.94
N ASN A 307 17.41 -10.73 -1.97
CA ASN A 307 18.81 -10.37 -1.82
C ASN A 307 19.17 -10.26 -0.33
N ASN A 308 19.96 -11.22 0.14
CA ASN A 308 20.55 -11.22 1.50
C ASN A 308 21.66 -10.19 1.64
#